data_1646390de8e268fdb0db69c2b71021c0
#
_entry.id   1646390de8e268fdb0db69c2b71021c0
#
_cell.length_a   1.000
_cell.length_b   1.000
_cell.length_c   1.000
_cell.angle_alpha   90.00
_cell.angle_beta   90.00
_cell.angle_gamma   90.00
#
_symmetry.space_group_name_H-M   'P 1'
#
loop_
_entity.id
_entity.type
_entity.pdbx_description
1 polymer ?
#
loop_
_entity_poly.entity_id
_entity_poly.type
_entity_poly.pdbx_seq_one_letter_code
_entity_poly.pdbx_strand_id
1 'polypeptide(L)'
;INGVFSSENKKLLTDILRDEWGFEGYVVSDWGAVNDRVKGLKAGLDLEMPGSGGYNTRKIIQAVENGELEEEILDRTVERILKVVFSYTDNRKAETVFDREKDHKAAADIETECAVLLENRGVLPLKKEQKVVYIGEFAKKPRYQGGGSSHINTDSVVSALETAVR
;
A
#
# COMPACT_ATOMS: atom_id res chain seq x y z
N ILE A 1 14.13 -4.29 -13.06
CA ILE A 1 15.38 -4.73 -12.40
C ILE A 1 16.19 -5.56 -13.38
N ASN A 2 17.45 -5.21 -13.62
CA ASN A 2 18.33 -5.91 -14.56
C ASN A 2 17.74 -6.12 -15.97
N GLY A 3 17.05 -5.09 -16.52
CA GLY A 3 16.46 -5.12 -17.86
C GLY A 3 15.11 -5.84 -17.97
N VAL A 4 14.54 -6.31 -16.85
CA VAL A 4 13.23 -6.95 -16.80
C VAL A 4 12.29 -6.12 -15.93
N PHE A 5 11.04 -5.92 -16.37
CA PHE A 5 10.01 -5.29 -15.55
C PHE A 5 9.76 -6.13 -14.30
N SER A 6 9.60 -5.50 -13.14
CA SER A 6 9.41 -6.23 -11.87
C SER A 6 8.17 -7.12 -11.90
N SER A 7 7.10 -6.68 -12.57
CA SER A 7 5.87 -7.46 -12.78
C SER A 7 6.02 -8.69 -13.68
N GLU A 8 7.14 -8.82 -14.41
CA GLU A 8 7.46 -9.93 -15.32
C GLU A 8 8.68 -10.73 -14.84
N ASN A 9 9.19 -10.43 -13.65
CA ASN A 9 10.43 -11.00 -13.17
C ASN A 9 10.19 -12.25 -12.31
N LYS A 10 10.30 -13.43 -12.95
CA LYS A 10 10.12 -14.73 -12.30
C LYS A 10 11.03 -14.90 -11.08
N LYS A 11 12.29 -14.45 -11.18
CA LYS A 11 13.23 -14.55 -10.06
C LYS A 11 12.73 -13.83 -8.82
N LEU A 12 12.09 -12.65 -8.97
CA LEU A 12 11.55 -11.89 -7.85
C LEU A 12 10.24 -12.49 -7.35
N LEU A 13 9.28 -12.76 -8.26
CA LEU A 13 7.90 -13.08 -7.90
C LEU A 13 7.69 -14.57 -7.59
N THR A 14 8.53 -15.45 -8.13
CA THR A 14 8.45 -16.88 -7.87
C THR A 14 9.63 -17.34 -7.05
N ASP A 15 10.85 -17.30 -7.60
CA ASP A 15 12.00 -17.97 -7.00
C ASP A 15 12.32 -17.40 -5.59
N ILE A 16 12.32 -16.08 -5.42
CA ILE A 16 12.60 -15.45 -4.12
C ILE A 16 11.32 -15.37 -3.27
N LEU A 17 10.27 -14.70 -3.77
CA LEU A 17 9.10 -14.41 -2.96
C LEU A 17 8.37 -15.69 -2.51
N ARG A 18 8.16 -16.63 -3.43
CA ARG A 18 7.37 -17.84 -3.14
C ARG A 18 8.22 -19.02 -2.69
N ASP A 19 9.29 -19.33 -3.43
CA ASP A 19 10.04 -20.55 -3.17
C ASP A 19 11.02 -20.37 -2.00
N GLU A 20 11.70 -19.22 -1.89
CA GLU A 20 12.63 -18.94 -0.81
C GLU A 20 11.94 -18.41 0.46
N TRP A 21 11.00 -17.46 0.31
CA TRP A 21 10.34 -16.82 1.46
C TRP A 21 9.01 -17.48 1.86
N GLY A 22 8.48 -18.41 1.07
CA GLY A 22 7.25 -19.13 1.38
C GLY A 22 5.98 -18.28 1.32
N PHE A 23 5.94 -17.27 0.47
CA PHE A 23 4.75 -16.40 0.36
C PHE A 23 3.60 -17.14 -0.35
N GLU A 24 2.50 -17.34 0.35
CA GLU A 24 1.31 -18.06 -0.13
C GLU A 24 0.18 -17.17 -0.66
N GLY A 25 0.26 -15.85 -0.46
CA GLY A 25 -0.74 -14.89 -0.93
C GLY A 25 -0.68 -14.66 -2.44
N TYR A 26 -1.50 -13.74 -2.94
CA TYR A 26 -1.43 -13.29 -4.33
C TYR A 26 -0.67 -11.97 -4.46
N VAL A 27 -0.07 -11.78 -5.62
CA VAL A 27 0.65 -10.56 -5.99
C VAL A 27 -0.23 -9.69 -6.89
N VAL A 28 -0.41 -8.44 -6.51
CA VAL A 28 -1.12 -7.43 -7.31
C VAL A 28 -0.12 -6.46 -7.92
N SER A 29 -0.37 -6.01 -9.14
CA SER A 29 0.46 -4.99 -9.78
C SER A 29 0.28 -3.63 -9.12
N ASP A 30 1.28 -2.78 -9.19
CA ASP A 30 1.05 -1.35 -9.06
C ASP A 30 0.18 -0.84 -10.22
N TRP A 31 -0.51 0.27 -10.02
CA TRP A 31 -1.47 0.83 -10.99
C TRP A 31 -0.79 1.20 -12.31
N GLY A 32 -1.18 0.47 -13.37
CA GLY A 32 -0.63 0.68 -14.70
C GLY A 32 0.79 0.12 -14.93
N ALA A 33 1.33 -0.68 -14.01
CA ALA A 33 2.69 -1.20 -14.08
C ALA A 33 2.82 -2.54 -14.84
N VAL A 34 1.77 -3.02 -15.48
CA VAL A 34 1.81 -4.22 -16.31
C VAL A 34 2.17 -3.87 -17.75
N ASN A 35 3.32 -4.37 -18.22
CA ASN A 35 3.74 -4.23 -19.62
C ASN A 35 3.26 -5.41 -20.46
N ASP A 36 3.52 -6.64 -20.04
CA ASP A 36 3.04 -7.87 -20.69
C ASP A 36 2.35 -8.78 -19.66
N ARG A 37 1.02 -8.91 -19.80
CA ARG A 37 0.22 -9.66 -18.82
C ARG A 37 0.49 -11.15 -18.83
N VAL A 38 0.78 -11.73 -20.01
CA VAL A 38 1.09 -13.17 -20.15
C VAL A 38 2.43 -13.49 -19.48
N LYS A 39 3.44 -12.65 -19.71
CA LYS A 39 4.73 -12.80 -19.02
C LYS A 39 4.59 -12.58 -17.52
N GLY A 40 3.73 -11.64 -17.10
CA GLY A 40 3.43 -11.41 -15.69
C GLY A 40 2.84 -12.66 -15.02
N LEU A 41 1.87 -13.34 -15.64
CA LEU A 41 1.31 -14.59 -15.15
C LEU A 41 2.37 -15.67 -15.00
N LYS A 42 3.20 -15.87 -16.04
CA LYS A 42 4.32 -16.82 -16.00
C LYS A 42 5.34 -16.51 -14.90
N ALA A 43 5.51 -15.24 -14.58
CA ALA A 43 6.43 -14.78 -13.55
C ALA A 43 5.87 -14.88 -12.12
N GLY A 44 4.54 -15.03 -11.95
CA GLY A 44 3.90 -15.10 -10.64
C GLY A 44 3.11 -13.87 -10.22
N LEU A 45 2.84 -12.91 -11.15
CA LEU A 45 1.91 -11.81 -10.95
C LEU A 45 0.47 -12.30 -11.10
N ASP A 46 -0.31 -12.25 -10.03
CA ASP A 46 -1.65 -12.84 -10.02
C ASP A 46 -2.74 -11.86 -10.49
N LEU A 47 -2.73 -10.62 -10.03
CA LEU A 47 -3.78 -9.63 -10.31
C LEU A 47 -3.22 -8.35 -10.94
N GLU A 48 -3.80 -7.96 -12.07
CA GLU A 48 -3.51 -6.67 -12.71
C GLU A 48 -4.46 -5.57 -12.20
N MET A 49 -3.91 -4.46 -11.79
CA MET A 49 -4.69 -3.28 -11.39
C MET A 49 -4.19 -1.98 -12.07
N PRO A 50 -5.10 -1.08 -12.49
CA PRO A 50 -6.50 -1.40 -12.75
C PRO A 50 -6.64 -2.37 -13.92
N GLY A 51 -7.81 -2.99 -14.07
CA GLY A 51 -8.06 -3.88 -15.21
C GLY A 51 -7.96 -3.16 -16.55
N SER A 52 -7.52 -3.87 -17.58
CA SER A 52 -7.25 -3.34 -18.93
C SER A 52 -8.49 -3.19 -19.84
N GLY A 53 -9.72 -3.19 -19.28
CA GLY A 53 -10.94 -3.15 -20.07
C GLY A 53 -11.12 -4.34 -21.04
N GLY A 54 -10.61 -5.51 -20.67
CA GLY A 54 -10.68 -6.73 -21.45
C GLY A 54 -9.56 -6.90 -22.49
N TYR A 55 -8.67 -5.94 -22.65
CA TYR A 55 -7.55 -6.06 -23.61
C TYR A 55 -6.61 -7.21 -23.23
N ASN A 56 -6.13 -7.23 -21.99
CA ASN A 56 -5.24 -8.29 -21.53
C ASN A 56 -5.97 -9.62 -21.33
N THR A 57 -7.26 -9.61 -21.02
CA THR A 57 -8.08 -10.83 -20.97
C THR A 57 -8.06 -11.58 -22.29
N ARG A 58 -8.23 -10.88 -23.41
CA ARG A 58 -8.15 -11.49 -24.75
C ARG A 58 -6.77 -12.07 -25.04
N LYS A 59 -5.70 -11.38 -24.63
CA LYS A 59 -4.33 -11.89 -24.79
C LYS A 59 -4.08 -13.16 -23.97
N ILE A 60 -4.61 -13.23 -22.75
CA ILE A 60 -4.51 -14.44 -21.90
C ILE A 60 -5.21 -15.61 -22.57
N ILE A 61 -6.46 -15.40 -23.04
CA ILE A 61 -7.23 -16.44 -23.74
C ILE A 61 -6.46 -16.95 -24.97
N GLN A 62 -5.98 -16.05 -25.82
CA GLN A 62 -5.20 -16.40 -26.99
C GLN A 62 -3.91 -17.17 -26.64
N ALA A 63 -3.22 -16.74 -25.57
CA ALA A 63 -2.00 -17.40 -25.13
C ALA A 63 -2.24 -18.85 -24.64
N VAL A 64 -3.37 -19.09 -23.98
CA VAL A 64 -3.79 -20.44 -23.58
C VAL A 64 -4.16 -21.28 -24.82
N GLU A 65 -5.02 -20.72 -25.71
CA GLU A 65 -5.45 -21.40 -26.94
C GLU A 65 -4.27 -21.77 -27.86
N ASN A 66 -3.23 -20.94 -27.91
CA ASN A 66 -2.04 -21.16 -28.73
C ASN A 66 -0.96 -22.01 -28.02
N GLY A 67 -1.18 -22.44 -26.76
CA GLY A 67 -0.20 -23.18 -25.98
C GLY A 67 1.00 -22.33 -25.52
N GLU A 68 0.89 -21.00 -25.59
CA GLU A 68 1.92 -20.10 -25.06
C GLU A 68 1.86 -19.98 -23.53
N LEU A 69 0.67 -20.04 -22.94
CA LEU A 69 0.43 -20.03 -21.51
C LEU A 69 -0.23 -21.34 -21.10
N GLU A 70 0.39 -22.06 -20.18
CA GLU A 70 -0.19 -23.27 -19.60
C GLU A 70 -1.39 -22.90 -18.71
N GLU A 71 -2.53 -23.56 -18.88
CA GLU A 71 -3.77 -23.30 -18.14
C GLU A 71 -3.56 -23.47 -16.63
N GLU A 72 -2.70 -24.40 -16.21
CA GLU A 72 -2.33 -24.62 -14.81
C GLU A 72 -1.70 -23.39 -14.14
N ILE A 73 -1.03 -22.49 -14.90
CA ILE A 73 -0.51 -21.23 -14.37
C ILE A 73 -1.68 -20.30 -14.02
N LEU A 74 -2.69 -20.27 -14.89
CA LEU A 74 -3.90 -19.48 -14.66
C LEU A 74 -4.69 -20.04 -13.46
N ASP A 75 -4.86 -21.35 -13.38
CA ASP A 75 -5.53 -22.03 -12.26
C ASP A 75 -4.87 -21.73 -10.93
N ARG A 76 -3.55 -21.84 -10.84
CA ARG A 76 -2.81 -21.46 -9.62
C ARG A 76 -2.98 -20.01 -9.24
N THR A 77 -3.05 -19.12 -10.23
CA THR A 77 -3.31 -17.69 -10.01
C THR A 77 -4.71 -17.46 -9.41
N VAL A 78 -5.72 -18.08 -10.00
CA VAL A 78 -7.10 -18.03 -9.50
C VAL A 78 -7.20 -18.63 -8.10
N GLU A 79 -6.58 -19.78 -7.87
CA GLU A 79 -6.56 -20.43 -6.56
C GLU A 79 -6.01 -19.52 -5.46
N ARG A 80 -4.91 -18.82 -5.70
CA ARG A 80 -4.33 -17.88 -4.73
C ARG A 80 -5.28 -16.73 -4.37
N ILE A 81 -5.94 -16.17 -5.38
CA ILE A 81 -6.92 -15.10 -5.16
C ILE A 81 -8.11 -15.64 -4.36
N LEU A 82 -8.65 -16.80 -4.75
CA LEU A 82 -9.78 -17.42 -4.09
C LEU A 82 -9.47 -17.82 -2.64
N LYS A 83 -8.27 -18.30 -2.33
CA LYS A 83 -7.84 -18.58 -0.95
C LYS A 83 -7.98 -17.36 -0.05
N VAL A 84 -7.55 -16.19 -0.52
CA VAL A 84 -7.69 -14.94 0.25
C VAL A 84 -9.15 -14.53 0.38
N VAL A 85 -9.93 -14.62 -0.69
CA VAL A 85 -11.37 -14.28 -0.68
C VAL A 85 -12.13 -15.18 0.30
N PHE A 86 -11.92 -16.49 0.25
CA PHE A 86 -12.59 -17.44 1.16
C PHE A 86 -12.11 -17.26 2.59
N SER A 87 -10.81 -17.08 2.82
CA SER A 87 -10.29 -16.79 4.15
C SER A 87 -10.94 -15.54 4.75
N TYR A 88 -11.13 -14.48 3.97
CA TYR A 88 -11.88 -13.31 4.43
C TYR A 88 -13.33 -13.64 4.76
N THR A 89 -14.01 -14.38 3.89
CA THR A 89 -15.43 -14.73 4.07
C THR A 89 -15.64 -15.57 5.33
N ASP A 90 -14.78 -16.55 5.56
CA ASP A 90 -14.86 -17.49 6.69
C ASP A 90 -14.49 -16.81 8.03
N ASN A 91 -13.61 -15.82 7.99
CA ASN A 91 -13.13 -15.12 9.20
C ASN A 91 -13.78 -13.74 9.39
N ARG A 92 -14.76 -13.37 8.57
CA ARG A 92 -15.42 -12.07 8.65
C ARG A 92 -16.13 -11.89 9.99
N LYS A 93 -15.78 -10.83 10.70
CA LYS A 93 -16.46 -10.41 11.92
C LYS A 93 -17.56 -9.41 11.55
N ALA A 94 -18.83 -9.81 11.65
CA ALA A 94 -19.97 -9.01 11.23
C ALA A 94 -20.10 -7.67 11.98
N GLU A 95 -19.60 -7.61 13.23
CA GLU A 95 -19.71 -6.47 14.12
C GLU A 95 -18.45 -5.61 14.20
N THR A 96 -17.53 -5.78 13.24
CA THR A 96 -16.33 -4.95 13.22
C THR A 96 -16.67 -3.51 12.84
N VAL A 97 -16.43 -2.60 13.77
CA VAL A 97 -16.56 -1.16 13.57
C VAL A 97 -15.20 -0.48 13.82
N PHE A 98 -14.98 0.65 13.18
CA PHE A 98 -13.81 1.47 13.50
C PHE A 98 -14.21 2.51 14.57
N ASP A 99 -13.23 2.85 15.41
CA ASP A 99 -13.36 3.87 16.46
C ASP A 99 -12.46 5.05 16.10
N ARG A 100 -13.07 6.15 15.63
CA ARG A 100 -12.35 7.33 15.15
C ARG A 100 -11.46 7.97 16.20
N GLU A 101 -11.89 8.04 17.45
CA GLU A 101 -11.11 8.65 18.52
C GLU A 101 -9.88 7.79 18.86
N LYS A 102 -10.10 6.49 18.97
CA LYS A 102 -9.03 5.51 19.19
C LYS A 102 -8.03 5.51 18.04
N ASP A 103 -8.51 5.52 16.80
CA ASP A 103 -7.67 5.50 15.61
C ASP A 103 -6.89 6.82 15.46
N HIS A 104 -7.53 7.97 15.75
CA HIS A 104 -6.85 9.26 15.78
C HIS A 104 -5.75 9.32 16.85
N LYS A 105 -6.04 8.81 18.06
CA LYS A 105 -5.03 8.70 19.10
C LYS A 105 -3.88 7.80 18.68
N ALA A 106 -4.17 6.65 18.11
CA ALA A 106 -3.13 5.72 17.61
C ALA A 106 -2.26 6.37 16.54
N ALA A 107 -2.84 7.14 15.61
CA ALA A 107 -2.09 7.89 14.61
C ALA A 107 -1.14 8.92 15.24
N ALA A 108 -1.59 9.66 16.26
CA ALA A 108 -0.76 10.61 16.98
C ALA A 108 0.38 9.94 17.77
N ASP A 109 0.09 8.80 18.41
CA ASP A 109 1.10 8.02 19.14
C ASP A 109 2.18 7.49 18.16
N ILE A 110 1.78 6.97 16.98
CA ILE A 110 2.70 6.50 15.95
C ILE A 110 3.53 7.66 15.39
N GLU A 111 2.94 8.82 15.11
CA GLU A 111 3.67 9.99 14.63
C GLU A 111 4.75 10.44 15.61
N THR A 112 4.46 10.38 16.91
CA THR A 112 5.41 10.71 17.96
C THR A 112 6.64 9.79 17.91
N GLU A 113 6.44 8.49 17.69
CA GLU A 113 7.53 7.51 17.55
C GLU A 113 8.34 7.69 16.25
N CYS A 114 7.76 8.32 15.23
CA CYS A 114 8.45 8.61 13.97
C CYS A 114 9.39 9.83 14.05
N ALA A 115 9.28 10.66 15.09
CA ALA A 115 10.10 11.84 15.24
C ALA A 115 11.49 11.51 15.79
N VAL A 116 12.55 11.89 15.07
CA VAL A 116 13.94 11.70 15.48
C VAL A 116 14.58 13.03 15.85
N LEU A 117 14.91 13.21 17.13
CA LEU A 117 15.62 14.41 17.61
C LEU A 117 17.11 14.29 17.31
N LEU A 118 17.59 14.94 16.27
CA LEU A 118 18.99 14.88 15.84
C LEU A 118 19.93 15.66 16.77
N GLU A 119 19.50 16.82 17.25
CA GLU A 119 20.28 17.68 18.15
C GLU A 119 19.35 18.47 19.10
N ASN A 120 19.73 18.57 20.36
CA ASN A 120 19.04 19.44 21.33
C ASN A 120 20.07 20.11 22.25
N ARG A 121 20.15 21.42 22.19
CA ARG A 121 21.02 22.24 23.06
C ARG A 121 20.28 22.75 24.29
N GLY A 122 19.35 21.98 24.82
CA GLY A 122 18.59 22.31 26.03
C GLY A 122 17.37 23.20 25.82
N VAL A 123 16.92 23.37 24.56
CA VAL A 123 15.69 24.12 24.24
C VAL A 123 14.45 23.24 24.45
N LEU A 124 14.54 21.95 24.15
CA LEU A 124 13.47 20.99 24.32
C LEU A 124 13.66 20.16 25.60
N PRO A 125 12.56 19.76 26.29
CA PRO A 125 11.17 20.11 26.01
C PRO A 125 10.86 21.57 26.30
N LEU A 126 9.92 22.15 25.55
CA LEU A 126 9.45 23.52 25.78
C LEU A 126 8.75 23.63 27.15
N LYS A 127 9.02 24.68 27.88
CA LYS A 127 8.36 24.98 29.15
C LYS A 127 7.15 25.90 28.92
N LYS A 128 6.11 25.77 29.75
CA LYS A 128 4.86 26.54 29.60
C LYS A 128 5.06 28.06 29.59
N GLU A 129 6.10 28.52 30.31
CA GLU A 129 6.41 29.95 30.44
C GLU A 129 7.23 30.54 29.29
N GLN A 130 7.71 29.66 28.38
CA GLN A 130 8.48 30.10 27.22
C GLN A 130 7.60 30.80 26.18
N LYS A 131 8.10 31.91 25.64
CA LYS A 131 7.46 32.57 24.49
C LYS A 131 7.89 31.83 23.22
N VAL A 132 6.91 31.30 22.48
CA VAL A 132 7.12 30.63 21.22
C VAL A 132 6.57 31.48 20.09
N VAL A 133 7.33 31.65 19.02
CA VAL A 133 6.92 32.35 17.81
C VAL A 133 6.78 31.35 16.68
N TYR A 134 5.63 31.34 16.03
CA TYR A 134 5.37 30.52 14.85
C TYR A 134 5.58 31.36 13.59
N ILE A 135 6.44 30.89 12.69
CA ILE A 135 6.75 31.57 11.43
C ILE A 135 6.39 30.64 10.28
N GLY A 136 5.57 31.11 9.36
CA GLY A 136 5.13 30.40 8.18
C GLY A 136 3.71 29.86 8.25
N GLU A 137 3.10 29.71 7.08
CA GLU A 137 1.69 29.32 6.95
C GLU A 137 1.41 27.91 7.48
N PHE A 138 2.37 27.02 7.42
CA PHE A 138 2.19 25.61 7.82
C PHE A 138 1.97 25.44 9.33
N ALA A 139 2.35 26.40 10.14
CA ALA A 139 2.02 26.40 11.56
C ALA A 139 0.50 26.47 11.81
N LYS A 140 -0.24 27.12 10.91
CA LYS A 140 -1.69 27.30 10.94
C LYS A 140 -2.44 26.37 10.00
N LYS A 141 -1.87 26.14 8.80
CA LYS A 141 -2.43 25.26 7.78
C LYS A 141 -1.39 24.19 7.43
N PRO A 142 -1.31 23.12 8.21
CA PRO A 142 -0.29 22.10 7.99
C PRO A 142 -0.47 21.41 6.63
N ARG A 143 0.64 21.16 5.97
CA ARG A 143 0.68 20.30 4.78
C ARG A 143 0.85 18.86 5.26
N TYR A 144 -0.26 18.18 5.50
CA TYR A 144 -0.28 16.85 6.11
C TYR A 144 -0.40 15.69 5.11
N GLN A 145 -0.63 15.99 3.81
CA GLN A 145 -0.75 14.95 2.80
C GLN A 145 -0.26 15.44 1.43
N GLY A 146 0.05 14.49 0.56
CA GLY A 146 0.40 14.74 -0.83
C GLY A 146 -0.80 14.93 -1.74
N GLY A 147 -0.57 14.82 -3.05
CA GLY A 147 -1.61 14.81 -4.07
C GLY A 147 -1.94 13.40 -4.58
N GLY A 148 -2.94 13.30 -5.45
CA GLY A 148 -3.36 12.04 -6.07
C GLY A 148 -3.99 11.06 -5.08
N SER A 149 -3.62 9.80 -5.18
CA SER A 149 -4.21 8.71 -4.39
C SER A 149 -3.92 8.78 -2.88
N SER A 150 -2.95 9.57 -2.46
CA SER A 150 -2.67 9.83 -1.04
C SER A 150 -3.60 10.88 -0.42
N HIS A 151 -4.46 11.52 -1.22
CA HIS A 151 -5.38 12.53 -0.73
C HIS A 151 -6.54 11.89 0.03
N ILE A 152 -6.60 12.15 1.34
CA ILE A 152 -7.64 11.65 2.25
C ILE A 152 -8.60 12.78 2.61
N ASN A 153 -9.91 12.51 2.59
CA ASN A 153 -10.91 13.41 3.15
C ASN A 153 -10.93 13.21 4.66
N THR A 154 -10.21 14.07 5.38
CA THR A 154 -10.14 14.00 6.83
C THR A 154 -11.27 14.81 7.47
N ASP A 155 -11.74 14.36 8.63
CA ASP A 155 -12.75 15.08 9.43
C ASP A 155 -12.11 16.24 10.21
N SER A 156 -10.82 16.14 10.55
CA SER A 156 -10.11 17.15 11.33
C SER A 156 -8.62 17.17 10.99
N VAL A 157 -8.04 18.36 11.07
CA VAL A 157 -6.59 18.57 10.95
C VAL A 157 -6.14 19.35 12.16
N VAL A 158 -5.15 18.82 12.88
CA VAL A 158 -4.56 19.49 14.05
C VAL A 158 -3.36 20.31 13.60
N SER A 159 -3.33 21.58 13.92
CA SER A 159 -2.18 22.45 13.61
C SER A 159 -1.29 22.69 14.84
N ALA A 160 -0.01 22.96 14.59
CA ALA A 160 0.94 23.28 15.66
C ALA A 160 0.49 24.49 16.48
N LEU A 161 -0.08 25.50 15.82
CA LEU A 161 -0.58 26.71 16.49
C LEU A 161 -1.76 26.42 17.41
N GLU A 162 -2.75 25.64 16.96
CA GLU A 162 -3.91 25.27 17.78
C GLU A 162 -3.51 24.43 18.99
N THR A 163 -2.55 23.54 18.83
CA THR A 163 -2.04 22.70 19.94
C THR A 163 -1.31 23.53 20.99
N ALA A 164 -0.60 24.58 20.58
CA ALA A 164 0.17 25.42 21.51
C ALA A 164 -0.69 26.43 22.29
N VAL A 165 -1.91 26.72 21.84
CA VAL A 165 -2.82 27.69 22.49
C VAL A 165 -3.78 27.00 23.47
N ARG A 166 -3.84 25.68 23.45
CA ARG A 166 -4.61 24.85 24.42
C ARG A 166 -3.82 24.63 25.70
#